data_fd8c506501f1bf4adfbbda83c54a32d2
#
_entry.id   fd8c506501f1bf4adfbbda83c54a32d2
#
_cell.length_a   1.000
_cell.length_b   1.000
_cell.length_c   1.000
_cell.angle_alpha   90.00
_cell.angle_beta   90.00
_cell.angle_gamma   90.00
#
_symmetry.space_group_name_H-M   'P 1'
#
loop_
_entity.id
_entity.type
_entity.pdbx_description
1 polymer ?
#
loop_
_entity_poly.entity_id
_entity_poly.type
_entity_poly.pdbx_seq_one_letter_code
_entity_poly.pdbx_strand_id
1 'polypeptide(L)'
;MAEAFGDLAGIIGRSPGLRWKIWTEPDEGLGGGIYLFEDDASALAYMEEHMARLEGFGITDVRAKLFHVNEPLTAITDGPV
;
A
#
# COMPACT_ATOMS: atom_id res chain seq x y z
N MET A 1 -14.76 11.37 8.02
CA MET A 1 -13.43 11.16 7.42
C MET A 1 -12.78 9.89 7.95
N ALA A 2 -12.58 9.81 9.28
CA ALA A 2 -11.95 8.63 9.88
C ALA A 2 -12.71 7.32 9.62
N GLU A 3 -14.03 7.36 9.64
CA GLU A 3 -14.87 6.17 9.43
C GLU A 3 -14.73 5.61 8.01
N ALA A 4 -14.71 6.47 7.00
CA ALA A 4 -14.55 6.03 5.60
C ALA A 4 -13.18 5.40 5.38
N PHE A 5 -12.14 5.99 5.95
CA PHE A 5 -10.78 5.43 5.85
C PHE A 5 -10.63 4.17 6.69
N GLY A 6 -11.35 4.06 7.79
CA GLY A 6 -11.37 2.85 8.59
C GLY A 6 -11.92 1.66 7.82
N ASP A 7 -13.02 1.85 7.07
CA ASP A 7 -13.59 0.80 6.23
C ASP A 7 -12.62 0.41 5.11
N LEU A 8 -11.98 1.38 4.48
CA LEU A 8 -10.99 1.12 3.44
C LEU A 8 -9.78 0.36 4.01
N ALA A 9 -9.32 0.76 5.19
CA ALA A 9 -8.22 0.06 5.84
C ALA A 9 -8.55 -1.41 6.10
N GLY A 10 -9.78 -1.72 6.50
CA GLY A 10 -10.24 -3.09 6.68
C GLY A 10 -10.23 -3.90 5.39
N ILE A 11 -10.66 -3.28 4.29
CA ILE A 11 -10.63 -3.91 2.97
C ILE A 11 -9.20 -4.19 2.52
N ILE A 12 -8.33 -3.21 2.67
CA ILE A 12 -6.91 -3.35 2.32
C ILE A 12 -6.23 -4.41 3.18
N GLY A 13 -6.52 -4.43 4.47
CA GLY A 13 -5.95 -5.41 5.39
C GLY A 13 -6.29 -6.86 5.05
N ARG A 14 -7.36 -7.08 4.28
CA ARG A 14 -7.77 -8.40 3.82
C ARG A 14 -7.27 -8.74 2.43
N SER A 15 -6.44 -7.90 1.84
CA SER A 15 -5.88 -8.15 0.51
C SER A 15 -4.96 -9.37 0.53
N PRO A 16 -5.08 -10.29 -0.44
CA PRO A 16 -4.23 -11.48 -0.48
C PRO A 16 -2.75 -11.14 -0.52
N GLY A 17 -1.98 -11.79 0.35
CA GLY A 17 -0.54 -11.63 0.39
C GLY A 17 -0.03 -10.38 1.07
N LEU A 18 -0.90 -9.49 1.51
CA LEU A 18 -0.48 -8.28 2.22
C LEU A 18 -0.01 -8.63 3.64
N ARG A 19 1.22 -8.24 3.96
CA ARG A 19 1.75 -8.41 5.30
C ARG A 19 1.43 -7.22 6.19
N TRP A 20 1.68 -6.00 5.69
CA TRP A 20 1.32 -4.77 6.41
C TRP A 20 1.27 -3.59 5.44
N LYS A 21 0.64 -2.53 5.90
CA LYS A 21 0.61 -1.23 5.22
C LYS A 21 0.89 -0.14 6.23
N ILE A 22 1.69 0.83 5.82
CA ILE A 22 1.90 2.07 6.57
C ILE A 22 1.21 3.19 5.79
N TRP A 23 0.30 3.89 6.44
CA TRP A 23 -0.38 5.02 5.85
C TRP A 23 0.48 6.26 5.97
N THR A 24 0.57 7.05 4.92
CA THR A 24 1.33 8.30 4.93
C THR A 24 0.41 9.49 4.74
N GLU A 25 0.68 10.57 5.46
CA GLU A 25 -0.08 11.81 5.37
C GLU A 25 0.89 12.96 5.15
N PRO A 26 0.98 13.50 3.92
CA PRO A 26 1.78 14.69 3.70
C PRO A 26 1.07 15.93 4.24
N ASP A 27 1.82 16.99 4.49
CA ASP A 27 1.26 18.26 4.95
C ASP A 27 0.29 18.83 3.93
N GLU A 28 0.56 18.60 2.66
CA GLU A 28 -0.31 19.04 1.57
C GLU A 28 -0.53 17.89 0.60
N GLY A 29 -1.74 17.85 0.04
CA GLY A 29 -2.10 16.88 -0.98
C GLY A 29 -2.70 15.61 -0.43
N LEU A 30 -2.79 14.60 -1.27
CA LEU A 30 -3.37 13.31 -0.91
C LEU A 30 -2.34 12.41 -0.24
N GLY A 31 -2.80 11.67 0.72
CA GLY A 31 -1.98 10.69 1.41
C GLY A 31 -1.62 9.51 0.51
N GLY A 32 -0.79 8.63 1.03
CA GLY A 32 -0.38 7.44 0.33
C GLY A 32 -0.14 6.29 1.28
N GLY A 33 0.68 5.34 0.85
CA GLY A 33 1.00 4.21 1.69
C GLY A 33 2.24 3.47 1.24
N ILE A 34 2.84 2.78 2.18
CA ILE A 34 3.93 1.84 1.94
C ILE A 34 3.39 0.46 2.27
N TYR A 35 3.54 -0.48 1.34
CA TYR A 35 2.94 -1.80 1.44
C TYR A 35 4.00 -2.87 1.38
N LEU A 36 3.86 -3.91 2.18
CA LEU A 36 4.68 -5.11 2.07
C LEU A 36 3.81 -6.31 1.75
N PHE A 37 4.15 -7.00 0.66
CA PHE A 37 3.45 -8.21 0.21
C PHE A 37 4.37 -9.43 0.30
N GLU A 38 3.76 -10.62 0.35
CA GLU A 38 4.51 -11.87 0.41
C GLU A 38 5.28 -12.17 -0.88
N ASP A 39 4.71 -11.78 -2.03
CA ASP A 39 5.31 -12.03 -3.33
C ASP A 39 4.93 -10.94 -4.34
N ASP A 40 5.61 -10.97 -5.49
CA ASP A 40 5.41 -9.98 -6.55
C ASP A 40 4.01 -10.08 -7.16
N ALA A 41 3.50 -11.28 -7.31
CA ALA A 41 2.18 -11.49 -7.92
C ALA A 41 1.08 -10.84 -7.09
N SER A 42 1.14 -10.99 -5.76
CA SER A 42 0.19 -10.35 -4.85
C SER A 42 0.28 -8.84 -4.90
N ALA A 43 1.51 -8.30 -4.94
CA ALA A 43 1.73 -6.86 -5.02
C ALA A 43 1.17 -6.28 -6.32
N LEU A 44 1.42 -6.93 -7.44
CA LEU A 44 0.93 -6.48 -8.74
C LEU A 44 -0.59 -6.55 -8.84
N ALA A 45 -1.18 -7.63 -8.34
CA ALA A 45 -2.63 -7.78 -8.34
C ALA A 45 -3.30 -6.69 -7.51
N TYR A 46 -2.75 -6.40 -6.33
CA TYR A 46 -3.25 -5.32 -5.48
C TYR A 46 -3.11 -3.96 -6.16
N MET A 47 -1.96 -3.71 -6.78
CA MET A 47 -1.70 -2.45 -7.46
C MET A 47 -2.74 -2.17 -8.53
N GLU A 48 -3.06 -3.15 -9.38
CA GLU A 48 -4.08 -3.00 -10.42
C GLU A 48 -5.45 -2.72 -9.82
N GLU A 49 -5.85 -3.49 -8.82
CA GLU A 49 -7.14 -3.33 -8.15
C GLU A 49 -7.25 -1.98 -7.46
N HIS A 50 -6.23 -1.57 -6.76
CA HIS A 50 -6.23 -0.32 -6.00
C HIS A 50 -6.23 0.90 -6.93
N MET A 51 -5.49 0.85 -8.02
CA MET A 51 -5.49 1.94 -8.99
C MET A 51 -6.86 2.10 -9.66
N ALA A 52 -7.52 1.00 -9.99
CA ALA A 52 -8.89 1.03 -10.52
C ALA A 52 -9.86 1.61 -9.49
N ARG A 53 -9.69 1.27 -8.22
CA ARG A 53 -10.52 1.80 -7.13
C ARG A 53 -10.36 3.31 -6.99
N LEU A 54 -9.12 3.79 -7.00
CA LEU A 54 -8.84 5.22 -6.89
C LEU A 54 -9.37 6.01 -8.09
N GLU A 55 -9.25 5.43 -9.28
CA GLU A 55 -9.81 6.01 -10.49
C GLU A 55 -11.33 6.14 -10.37
N GLY A 56 -11.99 5.14 -9.79
CA GLY A 56 -13.42 5.18 -9.52
C GLY A 56 -13.83 6.29 -8.56
N PHE A 57 -12.92 6.72 -7.68
CA PHE A 57 -13.14 7.86 -6.79
C PHE A 57 -12.78 9.20 -7.43
N GLY A 58 -12.36 9.21 -8.69
CA GLY A 58 -11.96 10.44 -9.38
C GLY A 58 -10.53 10.88 -9.08
N ILE A 59 -9.74 10.03 -8.46
CA ILE A 59 -8.33 10.31 -8.18
C ILE A 59 -7.52 9.89 -9.39
N THR A 60 -6.89 10.84 -10.07
CA THR A 60 -6.22 10.59 -11.36
C THR A 60 -4.70 10.69 -11.32
N ASP A 61 -4.14 11.32 -10.31
CA ASP A 61 -2.70 11.54 -10.22
C ASP A 61 -2.05 10.54 -9.25
N VAL A 62 -2.20 9.26 -9.57
CA VAL A 62 -1.69 8.18 -8.71
C VAL A 62 -0.36 7.68 -9.26
N ARG A 63 0.63 7.54 -8.37
CA ARG A 63 1.92 6.97 -8.71
C ARG A 63 2.19 5.77 -7.82
N ALA A 64 2.67 4.70 -8.41
CA ALA A 64 3.03 3.50 -7.68
C ALA A 64 4.35 2.95 -8.19
N LYS A 65 5.18 2.44 -7.27
CA LYS A 65 6.46 1.82 -7.61
C LYS A 65 6.59 0.51 -6.85
N LEU A 66 7.11 -0.49 -7.53
CA LEU A 66 7.37 -1.80 -6.94
C LEU A 66 8.86 -1.93 -6.67
N PHE A 67 9.19 -2.35 -5.45
CA PHE A 67 10.58 -2.58 -5.04
C PHE A 67 10.70 -3.98 -4.44
N HIS A 68 11.86 -4.57 -4.60
CA HIS A 68 12.19 -5.80 -3.87
C HIS A 68 12.91 -5.43 -2.58
N VAL A 69 12.53 -6.07 -1.48
CA VAL A 69 13.18 -5.84 -0.20
C VAL A 69 14.56 -6.48 -0.20
N ASN A 70 15.58 -5.70 0.18
CA ASN A 70 16.90 -6.24 0.45
C ASN A 70 16.90 -6.77 1.88
N GLU A 71 16.56 -8.04 2.05
CA GLU A 71 16.37 -8.62 3.37
C GLU A 71 17.62 -8.59 4.25
N PRO A 72 18.82 -8.94 3.75
CA PRO A 72 20.01 -8.87 4.60
C PRO A 72 20.31 -7.48 5.15
N LEU A 73 20.23 -6.45 4.31
CA LEU A 73 20.47 -5.09 4.76
C LEU A 73 19.36 -4.58 5.67
N THR A 74 18.11 -4.92 5.34
CA THR A 74 16.96 -4.53 6.13
C THR A 74 17.00 -5.15 7.52
N ALA A 75 17.48 -6.38 7.65
CA ALA A 75 17.64 -7.03 8.94
C ALA A 75 18.65 -6.29 9.83
N ILE A 76 19.70 -5.71 9.25
CA ILE A 76 20.70 -4.94 10.00
C ILE A 76 20.07 -3.73 10.65
N THR A 77 19.09 -3.13 10.02
CA THR A 77 18.39 -1.94 10.52
C THR A 77 17.06 -2.25 11.19
N ASP A 78 16.80 -3.52 11.50
CA ASP A 78 15.58 -3.98 12.16
C ASP A 78 14.29 -3.63 11.41
N GLY A 79 14.33 -3.66 10.08
CA GLY A 79 13.14 -3.44 9.28
C GLY A 79 12.11 -4.55 9.49
N PRO A 80 10.80 -4.25 9.42
CA PRO A 80 9.73 -5.20 9.73
C PRO A 80 9.41 -6.13 8.55
N VAL A 81 10.38 -6.90 8.11
CA VAL A 81 10.23 -7.82 6.98
C VAL A 81 10.51 -9.26 7.34
#